data_8590ee1c168e4d4fad2d8e94b9eec87a
#
_entry.id   8590ee1c168e4d4fad2d8e94b9eec87a
#
_cell.length_a   1.000
_cell.length_b   1.000
_cell.length_c   1.000
_cell.angle_alpha   90.00
_cell.angle_beta   90.00
_cell.angle_gamma   90.00
#
_symmetry.space_group_name_H-M   'P 1'
#
loop_
_entity.id
_entity.type
_entity.pdbx_description
1 polymer ?
#
loop_
_entity_poly.entity_id
_entity_poly.type
_entity_poly.pdbx_seq_one_letter_code
_entity_poly.pdbx_strand_id
1 'polypeptide(L)'
;FLEIAPWLVIVFKMMKTDEGGQVYYVNESVGIATGMLLAAAHHAGLATLTHTPSPMGFLSKVLERPAHERPYLLIPMGYPAEDSVVPDIQRKPLGEIIVRV
;
A
#
# COMPACT_ATOMS: atom_id res chain seq x y z
N PHE A 1 6.22 -14.41 -5.35
CA PHE A 1 5.34 -14.18 -4.18
C PHE A 1 3.91 -13.84 -4.58
N LEU A 2 3.68 -13.26 -5.76
CA LEU A 2 2.33 -12.91 -6.22
C LEU A 2 1.46 -14.13 -6.48
N GLU A 3 2.08 -15.26 -6.82
CA GLU A 3 1.36 -16.52 -7.07
C GLU A 3 1.07 -17.30 -5.79
N ILE A 4 1.82 -17.04 -4.73
CA ILE A 4 1.74 -17.78 -3.47
C ILE A 4 0.83 -17.08 -2.47
N ALA A 5 0.82 -15.75 -2.46
CA ALA A 5 0.02 -14.98 -1.51
C ALA A 5 -1.48 -15.26 -1.72
N PRO A 6 -2.21 -15.59 -0.64
CA PRO A 6 -3.64 -15.89 -0.76
C PRO A 6 -4.49 -14.66 -1.12
N TRP A 7 -4.00 -13.47 -0.80
CA TRP A 7 -4.69 -12.21 -1.08
C TRP A 7 -3.76 -11.21 -1.73
N LEU A 8 -4.27 -10.52 -2.73
CA LEU A 8 -3.62 -9.38 -3.35
C LEU A 8 -4.54 -8.18 -3.14
N VAL A 9 -4.12 -7.26 -2.29
CA VAL A 9 -4.87 -6.03 -2.03
C VAL A 9 -4.29 -4.95 -2.93
N ILE A 10 -5.13 -4.38 -3.77
CA ILE A 10 -4.71 -3.30 -4.66
C ILE A 10 -5.34 -2.00 -4.16
N VAL A 11 -4.50 -1.04 -3.83
CA VAL A 11 -4.94 0.28 -3.39
C VAL A 11 -4.99 1.19 -4.60
N PHE A 12 -6.15 1.80 -4.82
CA PHE A 12 -6.34 2.81 -5.86
C PHE A 12 -6.50 4.18 -5.23
N LYS A 13 -5.94 5.18 -5.86
CA LYS A 13 -6.16 6.56 -5.48
C LYS A 13 -7.16 7.20 -6.43
N MET A 14 -8.08 7.98 -5.87
CA MET A 14 -9.08 8.68 -6.66
C MET A 14 -8.56 10.04 -7.08
N MET A 15 -8.46 10.25 -8.37
CA MET A 15 -8.01 11.54 -8.92
C MET A 15 -9.16 12.54 -9.01
N LYS A 16 -10.39 12.05 -9.08
CA LYS A 16 -11.64 12.83 -9.08
C LYS A 16 -12.72 12.04 -8.36
N THR A 17 -13.76 12.71 -7.89
CA THR A 17 -14.95 12.03 -7.37
C THR A 17 -15.69 11.36 -8.51
N ASP A 18 -16.65 10.48 -8.19
CA ASP A 18 -17.47 9.80 -9.21
C ASP A 18 -18.27 10.80 -10.06
N GLU A 19 -18.65 11.93 -9.49
CA GLU A 19 -19.35 13.01 -10.19
C GLU A 19 -18.39 13.95 -10.94
N GLY A 20 -17.09 13.66 -10.95
CA GLY A 20 -16.08 14.47 -11.62
C GLY A 20 -15.56 15.64 -10.79
N GLY A 21 -15.88 15.70 -9.51
CA GLY A 21 -15.42 16.73 -8.60
C GLY A 21 -13.93 16.61 -8.28
N GLN A 22 -13.33 17.70 -7.82
CA GLN A 22 -11.93 17.75 -7.47
C GLN A 22 -11.64 17.04 -6.16
N VAL A 23 -10.53 16.30 -6.12
CA VAL A 23 -10.03 15.64 -4.91
C VAL A 23 -8.71 16.30 -4.52
N TYR A 24 -8.60 16.69 -3.25
CA TYR A 24 -7.40 17.29 -2.68
C TYR A 24 -6.61 16.25 -1.88
N TYR A 25 -5.31 16.47 -1.76
CA TYR A 25 -4.42 15.65 -0.93
C TYR A 25 -4.50 14.15 -1.27
N VAL A 26 -4.52 13.84 -2.57
CA VAL A 26 -4.74 12.47 -3.06
C VAL A 26 -3.68 11.51 -2.49
N ASN A 27 -2.41 11.80 -2.70
CA ASN A 27 -1.32 10.91 -2.26
C ASN A 27 -1.21 10.88 -0.73
N GLU A 28 -1.35 12.01 -0.09
CA GLU A 28 -1.26 12.11 1.37
C GLU A 28 -2.36 11.30 2.04
N SER A 29 -3.58 11.46 1.58
CA SER A 29 -4.74 10.76 2.12
C SER A 29 -4.63 9.25 1.95
N VAL A 30 -4.34 8.79 0.73
CA VAL A 30 -4.24 7.35 0.45
C VAL A 30 -3.02 6.73 1.14
N GLY A 31 -1.92 7.50 1.29
CA GLY A 31 -0.74 7.05 1.98
C GLY A 31 -1.00 6.82 3.47
N ILE A 32 -1.72 7.76 4.11
CA ILE A 32 -2.12 7.61 5.52
C ILE A 32 -3.02 6.39 5.69
N ALA A 33 -4.02 6.23 4.83
CA ALA A 33 -4.93 5.09 4.89
C ALA A 33 -4.19 3.77 4.70
N THR A 34 -3.24 3.73 3.77
CA THR A 34 -2.41 2.54 3.52
C THR A 34 -1.57 2.19 4.73
N GLY A 35 -0.96 3.18 5.39
CA GLY A 35 -0.20 2.97 6.61
C GLY A 35 -1.05 2.36 7.72
N MET A 36 -2.28 2.84 7.88
CA MET A 36 -3.23 2.28 8.86
C MET A 36 -3.61 0.84 8.50
N LEU A 37 -3.82 0.55 7.23
CA LEU A 37 -4.10 -0.82 6.77
C LEU A 37 -2.95 -1.76 7.12
N LEU A 38 -1.72 -1.35 6.83
CA LEU A 38 -0.53 -2.17 7.11
C LEU A 38 -0.38 -2.44 8.61
N ALA A 39 -0.60 -1.42 9.44
CA ALA A 39 -0.53 -1.56 10.89
C ALA A 39 -1.62 -2.53 11.40
N ALA A 40 -2.85 -2.41 10.89
CA ALA A 40 -3.94 -3.29 11.25
C ALA A 40 -3.67 -4.73 10.84
N ALA A 41 -3.14 -4.95 9.64
CA ALA A 41 -2.77 -6.26 9.14
C ALA A 41 -1.70 -6.90 10.02
N HIS A 42 -0.68 -6.14 10.37
CA HIS A 42 0.39 -6.59 11.28
C HIS A 42 -0.18 -7.00 12.64
N HIS A 43 -1.04 -6.17 13.20
CA HIS A 43 -1.68 -6.46 14.49
C HIS A 43 -2.53 -7.74 14.42
N ALA A 44 -3.12 -8.03 13.28
CA ALA A 44 -3.89 -9.26 13.05
C ALA A 44 -3.02 -10.50 12.78
N GLY A 45 -1.70 -10.35 12.76
CA GLY A 45 -0.76 -11.45 12.51
C GLY A 45 -0.49 -11.72 11.05
N LEU A 46 -0.85 -10.82 10.16
CA LEU A 46 -0.65 -10.98 8.73
C LEU A 46 0.68 -10.36 8.28
N ALA A 47 1.34 -11.03 7.35
CA ALA A 47 2.50 -10.49 6.66
C ALA A 47 2.03 -9.74 5.41
N THR A 48 2.67 -8.61 5.13
CA THR A 48 2.36 -7.77 3.98
C THR A 48 3.64 -7.35 3.28
N LEU A 49 3.54 -7.13 1.97
CA LEU A 49 4.63 -6.54 1.21
C LEU A 49 4.05 -5.39 0.37
N THR A 50 4.59 -4.19 0.55
CA THR A 50 4.23 -3.08 -0.33
C THR A 50 5.02 -3.19 -1.62
N HIS A 51 4.32 -3.21 -2.75
CA HIS A 51 4.94 -3.43 -4.05
C HIS A 51 4.34 -2.47 -5.08
N THR A 52 5.23 -1.90 -5.89
CA THR A 52 4.83 -1.01 -6.99
C THR A 52 5.37 -1.57 -8.30
N PRO A 53 4.68 -2.57 -8.89
CA PRO A 53 5.12 -3.12 -10.18
C PRO A 53 5.07 -2.03 -11.25
N SER A 54 6.06 -1.98 -12.11
CA SER A 54 6.13 -0.96 -13.16
C SER A 54 6.07 -1.61 -14.54
N PRO A 55 5.15 -1.17 -15.41
CA PRO A 55 4.09 -0.18 -15.16
C PRO A 55 2.92 -0.78 -14.38
N MET A 56 2.14 0.07 -13.69
CA MET A 56 0.98 -0.37 -12.89
C MET A 56 -0.35 -0.27 -13.64
N GLY A 57 -0.35 0.33 -14.83
CA GLY A 57 -1.59 0.59 -15.57
C GLY A 57 -2.42 -0.65 -15.91
N PHE A 58 -1.77 -1.82 -16.00
CA PHE A 58 -2.48 -3.06 -16.29
C PHE A 58 -3.50 -3.43 -15.20
N LEU A 59 -3.28 -2.99 -13.97
CA LEU A 59 -4.19 -3.28 -12.85
C LEU A 59 -5.57 -2.65 -13.07
N SER A 60 -5.61 -1.43 -13.63
CA SER A 60 -6.87 -0.78 -13.97
C SER A 60 -7.66 -1.57 -15.00
N LYS A 61 -6.99 -2.14 -15.99
CA LYS A 61 -7.61 -2.94 -17.04
C LYS A 61 -8.11 -4.28 -16.52
N VAL A 62 -7.26 -4.99 -15.78
CA VAL A 62 -7.59 -6.31 -15.24
C VAL A 62 -8.79 -6.24 -14.28
N LEU A 63 -8.84 -5.18 -13.46
CA LEU A 63 -9.89 -5.00 -12.45
C LEU A 63 -11.05 -4.13 -12.94
N GLU A 64 -11.01 -3.71 -14.20
CA GLU A 64 -12.06 -2.90 -14.82
C GLU A 64 -12.40 -1.66 -14.00
N ARG A 65 -11.35 -0.95 -13.55
CA ARG A 65 -11.56 0.28 -12.77
C ARG A 65 -11.66 1.51 -13.67
N PRO A 66 -12.46 2.50 -13.26
CA PRO A 66 -12.65 3.71 -14.05
C PRO A 66 -11.38 4.56 -14.15
N ALA A 67 -11.32 5.44 -15.14
CA ALA A 67 -10.13 6.22 -15.44
C ALA A 67 -9.70 7.18 -14.31
N HIS A 68 -10.64 7.62 -13.48
CA HIS A 68 -10.32 8.53 -12.35
C HIS A 68 -9.74 7.79 -11.14
N GLU A 69 -9.67 6.46 -11.16
CA GLU A 69 -8.97 5.67 -10.15
C GLU A 69 -7.63 5.21 -10.74
N ARG A 70 -6.56 5.44 -10.01
CA ARG A 70 -5.22 5.03 -10.44
C ARG A 70 -4.60 4.07 -9.42
N PRO A 71 -3.93 3.01 -9.88
CA PRO A 71 -3.24 2.10 -8.96
C PRO A 71 -2.20 2.86 -8.15
N TYR A 72 -2.14 2.59 -6.86
CA TYR A 72 -1.20 3.22 -5.94
C TYR A 72 -0.21 2.20 -5.38
N LEU A 73 -0.72 1.09 -4.85
CA LEU A 73 0.11 0.01 -4.31
C LEU A 73 -0.55 -1.34 -4.55
N LEU A 74 0.28 -2.35 -4.74
CA LEU A 74 -0.13 -3.76 -4.72
C LEU A 74 0.46 -4.37 -3.45
N ILE A 75 -0.39 -4.99 -2.63
CA ILE A 75 0.00 -5.53 -1.34
C ILE A 75 -0.36 -7.01 -1.27
N PRO A 76 0.57 -7.92 -1.59
CA PRO A 76 0.39 -9.32 -1.25
C PRO A 76 0.26 -9.47 0.26
N MET A 77 -0.70 -10.28 0.70
CA MET A 77 -1.05 -10.41 2.11
C MET A 77 -1.40 -11.84 2.45
N GLY A 78 -0.93 -12.32 3.60
CA GLY A 78 -1.22 -13.65 4.10
C GLY A 78 -0.50 -13.90 5.41
N TYR A 79 -0.75 -15.05 6.01
CA TYR A 79 0.00 -15.44 7.20
C TYR A 79 1.45 -15.76 6.82
N PRO A 80 2.44 -15.34 7.64
CA PRO A 80 3.84 -15.62 7.34
C PRO A 80 4.12 -17.12 7.43
N ALA A 81 5.00 -17.61 6.56
CA ALA A 81 5.51 -18.96 6.66
C ALA A 81 6.36 -19.12 7.93
N GLU A 82 6.47 -20.33 8.46
CA GLU A 82 7.25 -20.58 9.69
C GLU A 82 8.71 -20.20 9.54
N ASP A 83 9.27 -20.35 8.35
CA ASP A 83 10.67 -20.06 8.04
C ASP A 83 10.88 -18.66 7.46
N SER A 84 9.85 -17.82 7.46
CA SER A 84 9.97 -16.48 6.91
C SER A 84 10.90 -15.61 7.73
N VAL A 85 11.72 -14.82 7.04
CA VAL A 85 12.66 -13.89 7.65
C VAL A 85 12.53 -12.53 6.99
N VAL A 86 12.95 -11.50 7.71
CA VAL A 86 12.98 -10.13 7.20
C VAL A 86 14.39 -9.58 7.34
N PRO A 87 14.78 -8.60 6.52
CA PRO A 87 16.05 -7.93 6.70
C PRO A 87 16.17 -7.28 8.09
N ASP A 88 17.34 -7.35 8.70
CA ASP A 88 17.61 -6.69 9.99
C ASP A 88 17.91 -5.21 9.76
N ILE A 89 16.86 -4.46 9.42
CA ILE A 89 16.95 -3.03 9.15
C ILE A 89 16.66 -2.26 10.43
N GLN A 90 17.52 -1.31 10.76
CA GLN A 90 17.37 -0.48 11.94
C GLN A 90 16.75 0.86 11.57
N ARG A 91 15.91 1.36 12.46
CA ARG A 91 15.35 2.72 12.34
C ARG A 91 16.42 3.72 12.79
N LYS A 92 16.39 4.90 12.21
CA LYS A 92 17.24 5.99 12.68
C LYS A 92 16.83 6.40 14.09
N PRO A 93 17.78 6.77 14.95
CA PRO A 93 17.45 7.30 16.27
C PRO A 93 16.58 8.54 16.16
N LEU A 94 15.70 8.74 17.14
CA LEU A 94 14.75 9.85 17.13
C LEU A 94 15.46 11.21 16.98
N GLY A 95 16.61 11.38 17.62
CA GLY A 95 17.38 12.62 17.54
C GLY A 95 17.89 12.97 16.15
N GLU A 96 17.96 12.01 15.25
CA GLU A 96 18.37 12.27 13.86
C GLU A 96 17.21 12.68 12.95
N ILE A 97 15.98 12.48 13.38
CA ILE A 97 14.80 12.72 12.53
C ILE A 97 13.88 13.82 13.07
N ILE A 98 14.08 14.23 14.31
CA ILE A 98 13.29 15.31 14.92
C ILE A 98 14.20 16.51 15.14
N VAL A 99 13.74 17.69 14.72
CA VAL A 99 14.37 18.97 15.01
C VAL A 99 13.44 19.75 15.91
N ARG A 100 13.98 20.20 17.06
CA ARG A 100 13.24 21.06 17.98
C ARG A 100 13.66 22.51 17.74
N VAL A 101 12.68 23.37 17.62
CA VAL A 101 12.90 24.80 17.39
C VAL A 101 12.35 25.61 18.56
#